data_8fd6dd5d8d8b8b8082854b95c8b17a52
#
_entry.id   8fd6dd5d8d8b8b8082854b95c8b17a52
#
_cell.length_a   1.000
_cell.length_b   1.000
_cell.length_c   1.000
_cell.angle_alpha   90.00
_cell.angle_beta   90.00
_cell.angle_gamma   90.00
#
_symmetry.space_group_name_H-M   'P 1'
#
loop_
_entity.id
_entity.type
_entity.pdbx_description
1 polymer ?
#
loop_
_entity_poly.entity_id
_entity_poly.type
_entity_poly.pdbx_seq_one_letter_code
_entity_poly.pdbx_strand_id
1 'polypeptide(L)'
;MAPAALEKEDHERDAQFNRALHGQSSQAEGGFAAMRGKDAAAQKAAVDEYFKHWDNKAAGDETEEIRAARRAEYATLTRHYYNLATDFYEYGWGSSFHFCRFAQGEPFHQAIARHEHYLAHQMGIKAGMRVLDVGCGVGGPAREIVKFSDANVVGLNNNDYQIQRATRYAEREGLSDKLSFVKGDFMQMSFPDNSFDAVYAIEATVHAPELEGVYKEIMRVLKPGGIFGVYEWLMTDKYNNEIPEHRQIRLGIEQGDGISNMVTISEGLDAIKNAGFELLHHEDLAGRNDAIPWYYPLAGSFKHMTSPWDVFTIARMTWWGRGIAHRFVGAMESVGLFPKGSQKTADSLALAADCLVAGGEKNLFTPMYLMVGRKPE
;
A
#
# COMPACT_ATOMS: atom_id res chain seq x y z
N MET A 1 7.36 25.31 4.29
CA MET A 1 7.52 25.13 2.82
C MET A 1 6.22 25.52 2.13
N ALA A 2 6.25 25.96 0.86
CA ALA A 2 5.00 26.09 0.10
C ALA A 2 4.43 24.67 -0.10
N PRO A 3 3.09 24.48 -0.04
CA PRO A 3 2.49 23.17 -0.29
C PRO A 3 2.92 22.65 -1.66
N ALA A 4 3.17 21.34 -1.76
CA ALA A 4 3.52 20.71 -3.02
C ALA A 4 2.40 20.97 -4.05
N ALA A 5 2.77 21.32 -5.27
CA ALA A 5 1.79 21.47 -6.34
C ALA A 5 1.17 20.10 -6.61
N LEU A 6 -0.16 20.00 -6.51
CA LEU A 6 -0.87 18.75 -6.74
C LEU A 6 -0.80 18.36 -8.22
N GLU A 7 -0.62 17.08 -8.49
CA GLU A 7 -0.70 16.54 -9.84
C GLU A 7 -2.15 16.64 -10.34
N LYS A 8 -2.32 17.15 -11.57
CA LYS A 8 -3.66 17.29 -12.14
C LYS A 8 -4.19 15.91 -12.54
N GLU A 9 -5.33 15.53 -12.00
CA GLU A 9 -6.01 14.31 -12.40
C GLU A 9 -6.54 14.41 -13.85
N ASP A 10 -6.33 13.32 -14.61
CA ASP A 10 -6.91 13.13 -15.95
C ASP A 10 -7.55 11.74 -15.99
N HIS A 11 -8.77 11.67 -15.47
CA HIS A 11 -9.51 10.42 -15.34
C HIS A 11 -9.76 9.72 -16.68
N GLU A 12 -9.92 10.48 -17.77
CA GLU A 12 -10.17 9.89 -19.09
C GLU A 12 -8.91 9.23 -19.64
N ARG A 13 -7.77 9.91 -19.60
CA ARG A 13 -6.47 9.35 -20.01
C ARG A 13 -6.13 8.12 -19.18
N ASP A 14 -6.33 8.18 -17.88
CA ASP A 14 -6.02 7.08 -16.97
C ASP A 14 -6.90 5.86 -17.23
N ALA A 15 -8.20 6.08 -17.45
CA ALA A 15 -9.12 5.01 -17.80
C ALA A 15 -8.83 4.42 -19.18
N GLN A 16 -8.40 5.22 -20.17
CA GLN A 16 -7.96 4.74 -21.48
C GLN A 16 -6.70 3.87 -21.36
N PHE A 17 -5.70 4.35 -20.62
CA PHE A 17 -4.47 3.60 -20.35
C PHE A 17 -4.75 2.28 -19.65
N ASN A 18 -5.61 2.30 -18.62
CA ASN A 18 -6.01 1.11 -17.89
C ASN A 18 -6.70 0.09 -18.81
N ARG A 19 -7.65 0.53 -19.64
CA ARG A 19 -8.30 -0.35 -20.63
C ARG A 19 -7.30 -0.92 -21.63
N ALA A 20 -6.35 -0.12 -22.10
CA ALA A 20 -5.30 -0.58 -22.99
C ALA A 20 -4.42 -1.65 -22.32
N LEU A 21 -3.95 -1.40 -21.09
CA LEU A 21 -3.03 -2.28 -20.37
C LEU A 21 -3.69 -3.59 -19.96
N HIS A 22 -4.83 -3.51 -19.28
CA HIS A 22 -5.46 -4.65 -18.63
C HIS A 22 -6.52 -5.33 -19.50
N GLY A 23 -7.15 -4.61 -20.45
CA GLY A 23 -8.15 -5.18 -21.35
C GLY A 23 -9.18 -6.03 -20.60
N GLN A 24 -9.33 -7.29 -21.02
CA GLN A 24 -10.22 -8.27 -20.37
C GLN A 24 -9.61 -8.86 -19.07
N SER A 25 -8.34 -8.62 -18.76
CA SER A 25 -7.70 -9.14 -17.54
C SER A 25 -8.30 -8.54 -16.27
N SER A 26 -8.92 -7.36 -16.35
CA SER A 26 -9.71 -6.80 -15.25
C SER A 26 -10.86 -7.70 -14.80
N GLN A 27 -11.35 -8.57 -15.68
CA GLN A 27 -12.41 -9.56 -15.42
C GLN A 27 -11.85 -10.93 -15.01
N ALA A 28 -10.55 -11.19 -15.22
CA ALA A 28 -9.92 -12.44 -14.84
C ALA A 28 -9.77 -12.57 -13.31
N GLU A 29 -9.60 -13.79 -12.83
CA GLU A 29 -9.08 -13.99 -11.48
C GLU A 29 -7.64 -13.49 -11.40
N GLY A 30 -7.22 -12.95 -10.23
CA GLY A 30 -5.90 -12.34 -10.06
C GLY A 30 -4.71 -13.26 -10.33
N GLY A 31 -3.51 -12.73 -10.18
CA GLY A 31 -2.26 -13.47 -10.31
C GLY A 31 -1.83 -13.74 -11.75
N PHE A 32 -1.22 -14.89 -12.02
CA PHE A 32 -0.63 -15.20 -13.34
C PHE A 32 -1.62 -15.20 -14.51
N ALA A 33 -2.90 -15.51 -14.26
CA ALA A 33 -3.92 -15.46 -15.31
C ALA A 33 -4.16 -14.02 -15.79
N ALA A 34 -4.21 -13.06 -14.88
CA ALA A 34 -4.34 -11.64 -15.19
C ALA A 34 -3.10 -11.08 -15.91
N MET A 35 -1.89 -11.51 -15.50
CA MET A 35 -0.64 -11.11 -16.17
C MET A 35 -0.60 -11.47 -17.65
N ARG A 36 -1.11 -12.63 -18.04
CA ARG A 36 -1.15 -13.06 -19.45
C ARG A 36 -2.06 -12.21 -20.32
N GLY A 37 -3.05 -11.56 -19.71
CA GLY A 37 -4.04 -10.73 -20.44
C GLY A 37 -3.59 -9.28 -20.68
N LYS A 38 -2.42 -8.86 -20.15
CA LYS A 38 -1.93 -7.49 -20.31
C LYS A 38 -1.41 -7.23 -21.74
N ASP A 39 -1.70 -6.03 -22.26
CA ASP A 39 -1.12 -5.58 -23.53
C ASP A 39 0.38 -5.32 -23.40
N ALA A 40 1.16 -5.85 -24.33
CA ALA A 40 2.63 -5.80 -24.25
C ALA A 40 3.20 -4.38 -24.44
N ALA A 41 2.57 -3.53 -25.26
CA ALA A 41 3.05 -2.17 -25.51
C ALA A 41 2.69 -1.25 -24.35
N ALA A 42 1.47 -1.36 -23.81
CA ALA A 42 1.03 -0.62 -22.65
C ALA A 42 1.81 -1.04 -21.36
N GLN A 43 2.11 -2.34 -21.21
CA GLN A 43 2.96 -2.82 -20.12
C GLN A 43 4.37 -2.23 -20.21
N LYS A 44 4.97 -2.22 -21.41
CA LYS A 44 6.30 -1.62 -21.60
C LYS A 44 6.27 -0.12 -21.26
N ALA A 45 5.23 0.61 -21.68
CA ALA A 45 5.08 2.02 -21.35
C ALA A 45 4.96 2.25 -19.84
N ALA A 46 4.18 1.41 -19.12
CA ALA A 46 4.09 1.48 -17.66
C ALA A 46 5.45 1.22 -16.97
N VAL A 47 6.20 0.22 -17.45
CA VAL A 47 7.55 -0.09 -16.94
C VAL A 47 8.51 1.07 -17.18
N ASP A 48 8.57 1.60 -18.39
CA ASP A 48 9.47 2.69 -18.75
C ASP A 48 9.15 3.96 -17.93
N GLU A 49 7.85 4.28 -17.77
CA GLU A 49 7.38 5.44 -17.01
C GLU A 49 7.68 5.30 -15.50
N TYR A 50 7.48 4.11 -14.94
CA TYR A 50 7.80 3.85 -13.54
C TYR A 50 9.31 3.93 -13.27
N PHE A 51 10.12 3.21 -14.07
CA PHE A 51 11.55 3.09 -13.80
C PHE A 51 12.37 4.34 -14.17
N LYS A 52 11.83 5.29 -14.93
CA LYS A 52 12.51 6.58 -15.20
C LYS A 52 12.91 7.31 -13.91
N HIS A 53 12.18 7.09 -12.80
CA HIS A 53 12.44 7.70 -11.51
C HIS A 53 13.58 7.02 -10.73
N TRP A 54 13.95 5.81 -11.11
CA TRP A 54 14.82 4.92 -10.35
C TRP A 54 16.07 4.47 -11.10
N ASP A 55 16.02 4.40 -12.43
CA ASP A 55 17.12 3.91 -13.23
C ASP A 55 18.37 4.80 -13.06
N ASN A 56 19.53 4.15 -12.88
CA ASN A 56 20.86 4.75 -12.72
C ASN A 56 21.02 5.64 -11.48
N LYS A 57 20.23 5.43 -10.42
CA LYS A 57 20.33 6.20 -9.19
C LYS A 57 20.80 5.31 -8.05
N ALA A 58 22.06 5.43 -7.65
CA ALA A 58 22.54 4.88 -6.40
C ALA A 58 22.07 5.76 -5.21
N ALA A 59 21.92 5.17 -4.03
CA ALA A 59 21.53 5.93 -2.83
C ALA A 59 22.48 7.07 -2.47
N GLY A 60 23.74 7.01 -2.92
CA GLY A 60 24.72 8.07 -2.75
C GLY A 60 24.53 9.28 -3.68
N ASP A 61 23.80 9.08 -4.78
CA ASP A 61 23.60 10.11 -5.82
C ASP A 61 22.22 10.77 -5.70
N GLU A 62 21.40 10.35 -4.72
CA GLU A 62 20.07 10.90 -4.49
C GLU A 62 20.19 12.32 -3.90
N THR A 63 19.66 13.30 -4.62
CA THR A 63 19.57 14.70 -4.18
C THR A 63 18.14 15.08 -3.82
N GLU A 64 17.97 16.22 -3.14
CA GLU A 64 16.63 16.72 -2.82
C GLU A 64 15.83 17.08 -4.09
N GLU A 65 16.49 17.52 -5.16
CA GLU A 65 15.83 17.79 -6.45
C GLU A 65 15.25 16.51 -7.05
N ILE A 66 15.96 15.38 -6.96
CA ILE A 66 15.48 14.06 -7.41
C ILE A 66 14.26 13.63 -6.59
N ARG A 67 14.31 13.80 -5.26
CA ARG A 67 13.19 13.50 -4.37
C ARG A 67 11.99 14.41 -4.65
N ALA A 68 12.23 15.72 -4.85
CA ALA A 68 11.20 16.68 -5.20
C ALA A 68 10.51 16.34 -6.53
N ALA A 69 11.26 15.89 -7.53
CA ALA A 69 10.71 15.44 -8.81
C ALA A 69 9.79 14.22 -8.64
N ARG A 70 10.17 13.23 -7.80
CA ARG A 70 9.29 12.09 -7.48
C ARG A 70 8.02 12.52 -6.76
N ARG A 71 8.13 13.43 -5.78
CA ARG A 71 6.96 13.98 -5.08
C ARG A 71 6.02 14.74 -6.01
N ALA A 72 6.54 15.44 -7.02
CA ALA A 72 5.72 16.17 -7.99
C ALA A 72 4.90 15.24 -8.91
N GLU A 73 5.35 14.01 -9.13
CA GLU A 73 4.67 13.00 -9.96
C GLU A 73 4.12 11.82 -9.10
N TYR A 74 3.78 12.05 -7.83
CA TYR A 74 3.40 11.03 -6.86
C TYR A 74 2.23 10.15 -7.31
N ALA A 75 1.17 10.74 -7.87
CA ALA A 75 -0.03 10.02 -8.27
C ALA A 75 0.23 9.16 -9.53
N THR A 76 0.99 9.68 -10.49
CA THR A 76 1.43 8.95 -11.68
C THR A 76 2.39 7.81 -11.31
N LEU A 77 3.37 8.08 -10.45
CA LEU A 77 4.32 7.08 -9.94
C LEU A 77 3.58 5.90 -9.28
N THR A 78 2.70 6.19 -8.31
CA THR A 78 1.93 5.19 -7.58
C THR A 78 0.99 4.41 -8.49
N ARG A 79 0.32 5.07 -9.43
CA ARG A 79 -0.59 4.44 -10.38
C ARG A 79 0.14 3.45 -11.30
N HIS A 80 1.29 3.82 -11.85
CA HIS A 80 2.09 2.91 -12.67
C HIS A 80 2.64 1.74 -11.84
N TYR A 81 3.10 1.99 -10.63
CA TYR A 81 3.52 0.93 -9.71
C TYR A 81 2.42 -0.12 -9.52
N TYR A 82 1.22 0.27 -9.11
CA TYR A 82 0.13 -0.67 -8.87
C TYR A 82 -0.42 -1.32 -10.15
N ASN A 83 -0.35 -0.66 -11.29
CA ASN A 83 -0.62 -1.29 -12.58
C ASN A 83 0.33 -2.47 -12.88
N LEU A 84 1.57 -2.40 -12.40
CA LEU A 84 2.57 -3.45 -12.53
C LEU A 84 2.46 -4.50 -11.43
N ALA A 85 2.31 -4.06 -10.17
CA ALA A 85 2.49 -4.87 -8.97
C ALA A 85 1.23 -5.57 -8.46
N THR A 86 0.01 -5.06 -8.75
CA THR A 86 -1.25 -5.59 -8.16
C THR A 86 -1.40 -7.10 -8.33
N ASP A 87 -1.16 -7.64 -9.53
CA ASP A 87 -1.32 -9.08 -9.78
C ASP A 87 -0.29 -9.93 -9.04
N PHE A 88 0.93 -9.40 -8.83
CA PHE A 88 1.95 -10.05 -8.01
C PHE A 88 1.56 -10.06 -6.53
N TYR A 89 0.99 -8.97 -6.01
CA TYR A 89 0.47 -8.90 -4.66
C TYR A 89 -0.67 -9.88 -4.42
N GLU A 90 -1.66 -9.91 -5.31
CA GLU A 90 -2.77 -10.86 -5.19
C GLU A 90 -2.29 -12.32 -5.24
N TYR A 91 -1.28 -12.61 -6.07
CA TYR A 91 -0.66 -13.94 -6.13
C TYR A 91 0.16 -14.27 -4.88
N GLY A 92 0.99 -13.33 -4.42
CA GLY A 92 2.01 -13.57 -3.40
C GLY A 92 1.52 -13.33 -1.96
N TRP A 93 0.60 -12.42 -1.77
CA TRP A 93 0.19 -11.94 -0.46
C TRP A 93 -1.30 -12.13 -0.18
N GLY A 94 -2.17 -11.72 -1.09
CA GLY A 94 -3.62 -11.81 -0.95
C GLY A 94 -4.32 -10.51 -1.37
N SER A 95 -5.54 -10.27 -0.87
CA SER A 95 -6.34 -9.09 -1.23
C SER A 95 -6.19 -7.90 -0.27
N SER A 96 -5.51 -8.08 0.85
CA SER A 96 -5.18 -7.03 1.82
C SER A 96 -3.67 -6.79 1.75
N PHE A 97 -3.26 -5.69 1.11
CA PHE A 97 -1.86 -5.38 0.80
C PHE A 97 -1.19 -4.62 1.95
N HIS A 98 -1.19 -5.19 3.14
CA HIS A 98 -0.56 -4.59 4.30
C HIS A 98 0.12 -5.63 5.18
N PHE A 99 0.99 -5.16 6.06
CA PHE A 99 1.62 -5.97 7.09
C PHE A 99 0.71 -6.13 8.31
N CYS A 100 1.11 -7.02 9.21
CA CYS A 100 0.45 -7.22 10.50
C CYS A 100 1.42 -7.82 11.50
N ARG A 101 1.02 -7.79 12.77
CA ARG A 101 1.68 -8.57 13.82
C ARG A 101 1.19 -10.01 13.78
N PHE A 102 2.03 -10.94 14.14
CA PHE A 102 1.71 -12.38 14.16
C PHE A 102 1.73 -12.91 15.59
N ALA A 103 0.73 -13.74 15.94
CA ALA A 103 0.71 -14.51 17.17
C ALA A 103 1.06 -15.97 16.88
N GLN A 104 1.64 -16.66 17.87
CA GLN A 104 1.98 -18.06 17.71
C GLN A 104 0.73 -18.91 17.50
N GLY A 105 0.74 -19.74 16.44
CA GLY A 105 -0.39 -20.60 16.08
C GLY A 105 -1.52 -19.88 15.31
N GLU A 106 -1.37 -18.60 15.00
CA GLU A 106 -2.35 -17.83 14.25
C GLU A 106 -2.10 -17.95 12.74
N PRO A 107 -3.08 -18.39 11.93
CA PRO A 107 -2.95 -18.42 10.48
C PRO A 107 -2.79 -17.01 9.89
N PHE A 108 -2.02 -16.88 8.79
CA PHE A 108 -1.73 -15.60 8.14
C PHE A 108 -2.96 -14.72 7.91
N HIS A 109 -4.03 -15.28 7.32
CA HIS A 109 -5.25 -14.51 7.04
C HIS A 109 -5.98 -14.04 8.30
N GLN A 110 -5.89 -14.78 9.40
CA GLN A 110 -6.47 -14.34 10.68
C GLN A 110 -5.65 -13.21 11.29
N ALA A 111 -4.33 -13.25 11.16
CA ALA A 111 -3.46 -12.17 11.62
C ALA A 111 -3.75 -10.86 10.85
N ILE A 112 -3.94 -10.94 9.52
CA ILE A 112 -4.34 -9.81 8.68
C ILE A 112 -5.69 -9.24 9.15
N ALA A 113 -6.74 -10.07 9.25
CA ALA A 113 -8.06 -9.63 9.68
C ALA A 113 -8.06 -9.04 11.10
N ARG A 114 -7.33 -9.66 12.03
CA ARG A 114 -7.18 -9.13 13.40
C ARG A 114 -6.54 -7.74 13.41
N HIS A 115 -5.59 -7.47 12.52
CA HIS A 115 -4.94 -6.16 12.39
C HIS A 115 -5.93 -5.09 11.91
N GLU A 116 -6.76 -5.43 10.92
CA GLU A 116 -7.84 -4.58 10.41
C GLU A 116 -8.92 -4.33 11.50
N HIS A 117 -9.34 -5.38 12.21
CA HIS A 117 -10.29 -5.26 13.34
C HIS A 117 -9.74 -4.41 14.49
N TYR A 118 -8.43 -4.51 14.77
CA TYR A 118 -7.80 -3.71 15.81
C TYR A 118 -7.89 -2.22 15.49
N LEU A 119 -7.62 -1.81 14.23
CA LEU A 119 -7.80 -0.43 13.80
C LEU A 119 -9.24 0.02 13.94
N ALA A 120 -10.20 -0.76 13.41
CA ALA A 120 -11.62 -0.46 13.50
C ALA A 120 -12.10 -0.31 14.96
N HIS A 121 -11.59 -1.16 15.86
CA HIS A 121 -11.87 -1.10 17.29
C HIS A 121 -11.31 0.17 17.94
N GLN A 122 -10.05 0.52 17.66
CA GLN A 122 -9.41 1.73 18.19
C GLN A 122 -10.14 3.01 17.75
N MET A 123 -10.73 2.99 16.57
CA MET A 123 -11.54 4.08 16.02
C MET A 123 -12.99 4.08 16.51
N GLY A 124 -13.44 3.01 17.14
CA GLY A 124 -14.85 2.85 17.55
C GLY A 124 -15.81 2.75 16.37
N ILE A 125 -15.39 2.17 15.24
CA ILE A 125 -16.26 1.95 14.07
C ILE A 125 -17.37 0.96 14.45
N LYS A 126 -18.61 1.32 14.12
CA LYS A 126 -19.81 0.51 14.47
C LYS A 126 -20.88 0.60 13.39
N ALA A 127 -21.90 -0.25 13.53
CA ALA A 127 -23.01 -0.33 12.59
C ALA A 127 -23.65 1.02 12.28
N GLY A 128 -23.91 1.25 11.01
CA GLY A 128 -24.56 2.45 10.48
C GLY A 128 -23.65 3.66 10.27
N MET A 129 -22.43 3.67 10.79
CA MET A 129 -21.46 4.73 10.49
C MET A 129 -21.12 4.76 9.00
N ARG A 130 -20.91 5.97 8.46
CA ARG A 130 -20.37 6.17 7.12
C ARG A 130 -18.85 6.36 7.22
N VAL A 131 -18.12 5.40 6.68
CA VAL A 131 -16.67 5.29 6.85
C VAL A 131 -15.97 5.42 5.49
N LEU A 132 -14.84 6.12 5.42
CA LEU A 132 -13.99 6.20 4.23
C LEU A 132 -12.72 5.37 4.44
N ASP A 133 -12.42 4.51 3.46
CA ASP A 133 -11.15 3.79 3.33
C ASP A 133 -10.28 4.52 2.31
N VAL A 134 -9.21 5.18 2.76
CA VAL A 134 -8.32 5.98 1.93
C VAL A 134 -7.17 5.13 1.42
N GLY A 135 -7.15 4.90 0.10
CA GLY A 135 -6.19 4.00 -0.54
C GLY A 135 -6.60 2.54 -0.42
N CYS A 136 -7.86 2.23 -0.68
CA CYS A 136 -8.48 0.93 -0.44
C CYS A 136 -7.91 -0.25 -1.25
N GLY A 137 -7.01 -0.02 -2.20
CA GLY A 137 -6.44 -1.07 -3.05
C GLY A 137 -7.53 -1.90 -3.76
N VAL A 138 -7.45 -3.22 -3.68
CA VAL A 138 -8.48 -4.15 -4.20
C VAL A 138 -9.59 -4.43 -3.18
N GLY A 139 -9.71 -3.60 -2.14
CA GLY A 139 -10.80 -3.59 -1.19
C GLY A 139 -10.78 -4.73 -0.16
N GLY A 140 -9.63 -5.35 0.12
CA GLY A 140 -9.50 -6.39 1.14
C GLY A 140 -9.94 -5.91 2.52
N PRO A 141 -9.26 -4.91 3.10
CA PRO A 141 -9.60 -4.33 4.39
C PRO A 141 -11.03 -3.79 4.45
N ALA A 142 -11.49 -3.11 3.39
CA ALA A 142 -12.85 -2.58 3.34
C ALA A 142 -13.92 -3.66 3.51
N ARG A 143 -13.77 -4.81 2.82
CA ARG A 143 -14.69 -5.94 2.95
C ARG A 143 -14.68 -6.54 4.36
N GLU A 144 -13.51 -6.66 4.95
CA GLU A 144 -13.34 -7.22 6.30
C GLU A 144 -13.94 -6.30 7.37
N ILE A 145 -13.68 -4.99 7.27
CA ILE A 145 -14.22 -4.00 8.21
C ILE A 145 -15.74 -3.91 8.12
N VAL A 146 -16.34 -4.00 6.91
CA VAL A 146 -17.81 -4.09 6.76
C VAL A 146 -18.36 -5.30 7.49
N LYS A 147 -17.76 -6.48 7.31
CA LYS A 147 -18.21 -7.72 7.99
C LYS A 147 -18.08 -7.64 9.51
N PHE A 148 -17.00 -7.04 9.99
CA PHE A 148 -16.71 -6.90 11.41
C PHE A 148 -17.61 -5.89 12.11
N SER A 149 -17.88 -4.73 11.50
CA SER A 149 -18.50 -3.57 12.15
C SER A 149 -19.94 -3.30 11.74
N ASP A 150 -20.39 -3.85 10.61
CA ASP A 150 -21.67 -3.53 9.97
C ASP A 150 -21.79 -2.04 9.55
N ALA A 151 -20.66 -1.36 9.35
CA ALA A 151 -20.61 0.03 8.85
C ALA A 151 -20.85 0.11 7.34
N ASN A 152 -21.16 1.31 6.84
CA ASN A 152 -21.22 1.62 5.42
C ASN A 152 -19.86 2.18 5.00
N VAL A 153 -19.11 1.47 4.16
CA VAL A 153 -17.76 1.85 3.76
C VAL A 153 -17.71 2.34 2.33
N VAL A 154 -17.01 3.44 2.10
CA VAL A 154 -16.64 3.93 0.77
C VAL A 154 -15.13 3.77 0.63
N GLY A 155 -14.65 3.00 -0.34
CA GLY A 155 -13.23 2.91 -0.65
C GLY A 155 -12.83 3.93 -1.71
N LEU A 156 -11.79 4.71 -1.44
CA LEU A 156 -11.19 5.66 -2.39
C LEU A 156 -9.83 5.13 -2.86
N ASN A 157 -9.60 5.13 -4.17
CA ASN A 157 -8.31 4.74 -4.73
C ASN A 157 -8.03 5.41 -6.08
N ASN A 158 -6.77 5.66 -6.41
CA ASN A 158 -6.39 6.34 -7.65
C ASN A 158 -6.16 5.41 -8.84
N ASN A 159 -6.29 4.09 -8.67
CA ASN A 159 -6.04 3.09 -9.70
C ASN A 159 -7.33 2.43 -10.19
N ASP A 160 -7.68 2.63 -11.46
CA ASP A 160 -8.92 2.08 -12.07
C ASP A 160 -9.00 0.55 -12.03
N TYR A 161 -7.86 -0.13 -12.23
CA TYR A 161 -7.80 -1.59 -12.21
C TYR A 161 -8.14 -2.14 -10.83
N GLN A 162 -7.58 -1.53 -9.78
CA GLN A 162 -7.87 -1.92 -8.40
C GLN A 162 -9.34 -1.64 -8.03
N ILE A 163 -9.89 -0.50 -8.44
CA ILE A 163 -11.32 -0.17 -8.22
C ILE A 163 -12.25 -1.20 -8.87
N GLN A 164 -11.98 -1.58 -10.11
CA GLN A 164 -12.79 -2.59 -10.81
C GLN A 164 -12.73 -3.94 -10.08
N ARG A 165 -11.55 -4.35 -9.61
CA ARG A 165 -11.37 -5.59 -8.84
C ARG A 165 -12.06 -5.53 -7.49
N ALA A 166 -11.91 -4.42 -6.76
CA ALA A 166 -12.54 -4.20 -5.46
C ALA A 166 -14.07 -4.29 -5.56
N THR A 167 -14.66 -3.62 -6.56
CA THR A 167 -16.10 -3.67 -6.83
C THR A 167 -16.57 -5.09 -7.11
N ARG A 168 -15.88 -5.82 -8.00
CA ARG A 168 -16.20 -7.20 -8.30
C ARG A 168 -16.12 -8.14 -7.10
N TYR A 169 -15.11 -7.97 -6.25
CA TYR A 169 -14.98 -8.78 -5.04
C TYR A 169 -16.11 -8.50 -4.05
N ALA A 170 -16.49 -7.23 -3.86
CA ALA A 170 -17.61 -6.86 -3.00
C ALA A 170 -18.96 -7.43 -3.52
N GLU A 171 -19.19 -7.39 -4.84
CA GLU A 171 -20.36 -8.01 -5.49
C GLU A 171 -20.41 -9.52 -5.24
N ARG A 172 -19.30 -10.23 -5.45
CA ARG A 172 -19.20 -11.69 -5.23
C ARG A 172 -19.44 -12.09 -3.76
N GLU A 173 -19.09 -11.22 -2.82
CA GLU A 173 -19.29 -11.44 -1.40
C GLU A 173 -20.64 -10.91 -0.88
N GLY A 174 -21.47 -10.32 -1.75
CA GLY A 174 -22.80 -9.81 -1.39
C GLY A 174 -22.76 -8.56 -0.49
N LEU A 175 -21.73 -7.74 -0.62
CA LEU A 175 -21.50 -6.57 0.24
C LEU A 175 -21.87 -5.23 -0.42
N SER A 176 -22.42 -5.25 -1.66
CA SER A 176 -22.68 -4.03 -2.44
C SER A 176 -23.65 -3.05 -1.82
N ASP A 177 -24.50 -3.50 -0.89
CA ASP A 177 -25.42 -2.63 -0.15
C ASP A 177 -24.71 -1.73 0.88
N LYS A 178 -23.51 -2.13 1.34
CA LYS A 178 -22.77 -1.44 2.40
C LYS A 178 -21.36 -1.00 1.96
N LEU A 179 -20.91 -1.42 0.79
CA LEU A 179 -19.56 -1.17 0.33
C LEU A 179 -19.58 -0.68 -1.13
N SER A 180 -19.00 0.48 -1.36
CA SER A 180 -18.83 1.07 -2.68
C SER A 180 -17.41 1.57 -2.86
N PHE A 181 -16.98 1.75 -4.12
CA PHE A 181 -15.63 2.20 -4.45
C PHE A 181 -15.65 3.36 -5.42
N VAL A 182 -14.79 4.35 -5.19
CA VAL A 182 -14.67 5.58 -5.98
C VAL A 182 -13.23 5.77 -6.40
N LYS A 183 -13.01 6.04 -7.70
CA LYS A 183 -11.71 6.49 -8.17
C LYS A 183 -11.48 7.94 -7.80
N GLY A 184 -10.32 8.26 -7.28
CA GLY A 184 -9.90 9.63 -6.98
C GLY A 184 -8.54 9.67 -6.27
N ASP A 185 -7.97 10.86 -6.26
CA ASP A 185 -6.75 11.17 -5.54
C ASP A 185 -7.08 11.60 -4.11
N PHE A 186 -6.47 10.97 -3.13
CA PHE A 186 -6.66 11.29 -1.71
C PHE A 186 -6.13 12.68 -1.33
N MET A 187 -5.27 13.31 -2.16
CA MET A 187 -4.79 14.68 -1.95
C MET A 187 -5.83 15.73 -2.35
N GLN A 188 -6.87 15.36 -3.11
CA GLN A 188 -7.90 16.27 -3.65
C GLN A 188 -9.25 15.54 -3.80
N MET A 189 -9.80 15.07 -2.66
CA MET A 189 -11.00 14.23 -2.65
C MET A 189 -12.25 14.97 -3.13
N SER A 190 -13.04 14.33 -4.00
CA SER A 190 -14.30 14.90 -4.51
C SER A 190 -15.47 14.89 -3.51
N PHE A 191 -15.26 14.38 -2.29
CA PHE A 191 -16.31 14.33 -1.27
C PHE A 191 -16.56 15.70 -0.63
N PRO A 192 -17.83 16.02 -0.29
CA PRO A 192 -18.12 17.23 0.48
C PRO A 192 -17.46 17.24 1.85
N ASP A 193 -17.29 18.44 2.40
CA ASP A 193 -16.87 18.61 3.80
C ASP A 193 -17.82 17.89 4.74
N ASN A 194 -17.29 17.39 5.85
CA ASN A 194 -18.08 16.76 6.92
C ASN A 194 -18.99 15.61 6.46
N SER A 195 -18.47 14.75 5.57
CA SER A 195 -19.24 13.67 4.93
C SER A 195 -19.16 12.34 5.68
N PHE A 196 -18.11 12.10 6.47
CA PHE A 196 -17.82 10.80 7.07
C PHE A 196 -17.76 10.86 8.59
N ASP A 197 -18.25 9.79 9.25
CA ASP A 197 -18.18 9.63 10.71
C ASP A 197 -16.78 9.17 11.13
N ALA A 198 -16.10 8.37 10.29
CA ALA A 198 -14.74 7.93 10.49
C ALA A 198 -14.01 7.79 9.14
N VAL A 199 -12.70 7.97 9.16
CA VAL A 199 -11.81 7.76 8.00
C VAL A 199 -10.64 6.93 8.45
N TYR A 200 -10.27 5.90 7.69
CA TYR A 200 -9.05 5.17 7.94
C TYR A 200 -8.18 5.04 6.69
N ALA A 201 -6.89 4.83 6.93
CA ALA A 201 -5.93 4.44 5.90
C ALA A 201 -5.06 3.30 6.45
N ILE A 202 -4.83 2.28 5.64
CA ILE A 202 -3.96 1.16 6.00
C ILE A 202 -2.81 1.11 5.00
N GLU A 203 -1.63 1.61 5.44
CA GLU A 203 -0.39 1.61 4.67
C GLU A 203 -0.49 2.26 3.28
N ALA A 204 -1.35 3.29 3.15
CA ALA A 204 -1.66 3.92 1.88
C ALA A 204 -1.17 5.37 1.78
N THR A 205 -1.23 6.13 2.87
CA THR A 205 -0.91 7.56 2.87
C THR A 205 0.59 7.84 2.72
N VAL A 206 1.45 6.85 2.90
CA VAL A 206 2.88 6.91 2.56
C VAL A 206 3.16 7.27 1.09
N HIS A 207 2.20 7.03 0.21
CA HIS A 207 2.29 7.43 -1.20
C HIS A 207 2.01 8.93 -1.44
N ALA A 208 1.54 9.67 -0.44
CA ALA A 208 1.34 11.11 -0.54
C ALA A 208 2.69 11.83 -0.75
N PRO A 209 2.71 12.94 -1.49
CA PRO A 209 3.91 13.76 -1.61
C PRO A 209 4.31 14.39 -0.26
N GLU A 210 3.33 14.63 0.60
CA GLU A 210 3.48 15.07 1.99
C GLU A 210 2.27 14.61 2.83
N LEU A 211 2.52 14.09 4.04
CA LEU A 211 1.47 13.54 4.91
C LEU A 211 0.52 14.63 5.43
N GLU A 212 1.03 15.82 5.73
CA GLU A 212 0.20 16.92 6.22
C GLU A 212 -0.92 17.26 5.23
N GLY A 213 -0.64 17.24 3.92
CA GLY A 213 -1.62 17.55 2.87
C GLY A 213 -2.77 16.54 2.85
N VAL A 214 -2.47 15.23 2.81
CA VAL A 214 -3.52 14.20 2.82
C VAL A 214 -4.29 14.19 4.14
N TYR A 215 -3.64 14.45 5.27
CA TYR A 215 -4.32 14.52 6.56
C TYR A 215 -5.25 15.75 6.68
N LYS A 216 -4.92 16.86 6.04
CA LYS A 216 -5.83 18.02 5.91
C LYS A 216 -7.06 17.70 5.06
N GLU A 217 -6.91 16.96 3.97
CA GLU A 217 -8.05 16.48 3.18
C GLU A 217 -8.93 15.51 3.97
N ILE A 218 -8.34 14.59 4.73
CA ILE A 218 -9.07 13.72 5.64
C ILE A 218 -9.80 14.53 6.71
N MET A 219 -9.15 15.53 7.30
CA MET A 219 -9.76 16.46 8.26
C MET A 219 -10.97 17.18 7.66
N ARG A 220 -10.88 17.62 6.40
CA ARG A 220 -11.96 18.31 5.70
C ARG A 220 -13.20 17.43 5.56
N VAL A 221 -13.02 16.18 5.10
CA VAL A 221 -14.15 15.28 4.83
C VAL A 221 -14.75 14.64 6.07
N LEU A 222 -14.04 14.60 7.22
CA LEU A 222 -14.56 14.13 8.49
C LEU A 222 -15.57 15.12 9.07
N LYS A 223 -16.63 14.59 9.70
CA LYS A 223 -17.55 15.37 10.54
C LYS A 223 -16.84 15.87 11.80
N PRO A 224 -17.28 17.01 12.40
CA PRO A 224 -16.84 17.37 13.75
C PRO A 224 -16.99 16.21 14.72
N GLY A 225 -16.01 15.98 15.59
CA GLY A 225 -15.96 14.81 16.49
C GLY A 225 -15.61 13.47 15.81
N GLY A 226 -15.50 13.43 14.46
CA GLY A 226 -15.15 12.23 13.68
C GLY A 226 -13.72 11.75 13.93
N ILE A 227 -13.47 10.45 13.71
CA ILE A 227 -12.21 9.78 14.04
C ILE A 227 -11.44 9.44 12.77
N PHE A 228 -10.15 9.76 12.77
CA PHE A 228 -9.16 9.27 11.80
C PHE A 228 -8.26 8.23 12.44
N GLY A 229 -8.06 7.09 11.76
CA GLY A 229 -7.11 6.07 12.17
C GLY A 229 -6.22 5.65 11.02
N VAL A 230 -4.92 5.51 11.26
CA VAL A 230 -3.97 5.12 10.21
C VAL A 230 -2.91 4.16 10.73
N TYR A 231 -2.59 3.17 9.91
CA TYR A 231 -1.30 2.48 9.96
C TYR A 231 -0.40 3.10 8.90
N GLU A 232 0.72 3.66 9.35
CA GLU A 232 1.62 4.43 8.47
C GLU A 232 3.01 3.78 8.37
N TRP A 233 3.60 3.88 7.19
CA TRP A 233 4.98 3.49 6.94
C TRP A 233 5.92 4.64 7.29
N LEU A 234 6.77 4.44 8.28
CA LEU A 234 7.66 5.49 8.79
C LEU A 234 9.07 4.96 9.05
N MET A 235 10.06 5.82 8.85
CA MET A 235 11.42 5.56 9.34
C MET A 235 11.46 5.85 10.84
N THR A 236 12.07 4.94 11.61
CA THR A 236 12.17 5.05 13.07
C THR A 236 13.27 6.02 13.50
N ASP A 237 13.35 6.31 14.80
CA ASP A 237 14.41 7.15 15.39
C ASP A 237 15.83 6.54 15.23
N LYS A 238 15.93 5.24 14.87
CA LYS A 238 17.22 4.61 14.57
C LYS A 238 17.73 4.89 13.16
N TYR A 239 16.85 5.35 12.28
CA TYR A 239 17.24 5.75 10.93
C TYR A 239 18.11 7.00 10.96
N ASN A 240 19.22 6.95 10.24
CA ASN A 240 20.10 8.10 10.07
C ASN A 240 20.46 8.25 8.59
N ASN A 241 20.06 9.36 7.99
CA ASN A 241 20.29 9.65 6.59
C ASN A 241 21.78 9.81 6.22
N GLU A 242 22.68 10.08 7.19
CA GLU A 242 24.12 10.18 6.96
C GLU A 242 24.79 8.80 6.76
N ILE A 243 24.12 7.72 7.19
CA ILE A 243 24.64 6.35 7.04
C ILE A 243 24.23 5.78 5.66
N PRO A 244 25.22 5.46 4.78
CA PRO A 244 24.92 4.98 3.42
C PRO A 244 24.04 3.73 3.38
N GLU A 245 24.23 2.78 4.30
CA GLU A 245 23.43 1.56 4.39
C GLU A 245 21.95 1.89 4.71
N HIS A 246 21.68 2.85 5.61
CA HIS A 246 20.32 3.26 5.95
C HIS A 246 19.63 3.91 4.74
N ARG A 247 20.34 4.77 4.00
CA ARG A 247 19.81 5.36 2.76
C ARG A 247 19.50 4.30 1.71
N GLN A 248 20.39 3.30 1.56
CA GLN A 248 20.18 2.21 0.60
C GLN A 248 18.93 1.40 0.94
N ILE A 249 18.70 1.08 2.22
CA ILE A 249 17.51 0.37 2.69
C ILE A 249 16.25 1.20 2.41
N ARG A 250 16.25 2.48 2.79
CA ARG A 250 15.12 3.38 2.52
C ARG A 250 14.81 3.49 1.04
N LEU A 251 15.82 3.74 0.21
CA LEU A 251 15.66 3.87 -1.25
C LEU A 251 15.16 2.58 -1.88
N GLY A 252 15.61 1.41 -1.40
CA GLY A 252 15.13 0.12 -1.88
C GLY A 252 13.65 -0.13 -1.52
N ILE A 253 13.20 0.31 -0.35
CA ILE A 253 11.79 0.31 0.04
C ILE A 253 11.00 1.26 -0.87
N GLU A 254 11.43 2.52 -1.01
CA GLU A 254 10.76 3.51 -1.87
C GLU A 254 10.60 3.01 -3.31
N GLN A 255 11.68 2.52 -3.91
CA GLN A 255 11.68 1.99 -5.27
C GLN A 255 10.83 0.73 -5.42
N GLY A 256 10.89 -0.15 -4.45
CA GLY A 256 10.24 -1.45 -4.54
C GLY A 256 8.75 -1.41 -4.24
N ASP A 257 8.27 -0.34 -3.58
CA ASP A 257 6.88 -0.18 -3.16
C ASP A 257 6.19 1.07 -3.78
N GLY A 258 6.85 1.76 -4.71
CA GLY A 258 6.26 2.89 -5.42
C GLY A 258 6.03 4.13 -4.55
N ILE A 259 6.92 4.36 -3.59
CA ILE A 259 6.83 5.45 -2.62
C ILE A 259 7.70 6.61 -3.09
N SER A 260 7.13 7.79 -3.23
CA SER A 260 7.87 8.97 -3.69
C SER A 260 8.90 9.48 -2.68
N ASN A 261 8.58 9.36 -1.40
CA ASN A 261 9.41 9.83 -0.29
C ASN A 261 8.93 9.26 1.04
N MET A 262 9.80 8.58 1.77
CA MET A 262 9.51 8.16 3.15
C MET A 262 9.94 9.22 4.15
N VAL A 263 9.16 9.36 5.21
CA VAL A 263 9.38 10.31 6.30
C VAL A 263 9.59 9.57 7.63
N THR A 264 10.04 10.29 8.65
CA THR A 264 10.29 9.76 10.00
C THR A 264 9.01 9.75 10.85
N ILE A 265 9.04 8.99 11.97
CA ILE A 265 7.95 8.99 12.98
C ILE A 265 7.66 10.41 13.48
N SER A 266 8.69 11.22 13.73
CA SER A 266 8.50 12.61 14.18
C SER A 266 7.74 13.43 13.15
N GLU A 267 8.12 13.35 11.87
CA GLU A 267 7.43 14.05 10.77
C GLU A 267 5.98 13.58 10.61
N GLY A 268 5.71 12.27 10.75
CA GLY A 268 4.35 11.73 10.72
C GLY A 268 3.48 12.24 11.87
N LEU A 269 4.03 12.29 13.09
CA LEU A 269 3.34 12.85 14.26
C LEU A 269 3.10 14.36 14.15
N ASP A 270 4.02 15.09 13.56
CA ASP A 270 3.85 16.52 13.31
C ASP A 270 2.80 16.76 12.23
N ALA A 271 2.79 15.95 11.18
CA ALA A 271 1.81 16.04 10.09
C ALA A 271 0.36 15.90 10.59
N ILE A 272 0.06 14.90 11.44
CA ILE A 272 -1.29 14.69 11.96
C ILE A 272 -1.73 15.85 12.89
N LYS A 273 -0.81 16.35 13.72
CA LYS A 273 -1.07 17.50 14.60
C LYS A 273 -1.27 18.81 13.79
N ASN A 274 -0.40 19.07 12.81
CA ASN A 274 -0.46 20.25 11.95
C ASN A 274 -1.71 20.25 11.05
N ALA A 275 -2.24 19.06 10.71
CA ALA A 275 -3.52 18.93 10.04
C ALA A 275 -4.71 19.32 10.94
N GLY A 276 -4.50 19.48 12.25
CA GLY A 276 -5.49 19.95 13.21
C GLY A 276 -6.16 18.85 14.04
N PHE A 277 -5.70 17.61 13.96
CA PHE A 277 -6.24 16.50 14.76
C PHE A 277 -5.82 16.59 16.23
N GLU A 278 -6.77 16.31 17.12
CA GLU A 278 -6.49 15.93 18.49
C GLU A 278 -5.98 14.46 18.49
N LEU A 279 -4.68 14.26 18.74
CA LEU A 279 -4.09 12.94 18.75
C LEU A 279 -4.49 12.18 20.02
N LEU A 280 -5.32 11.13 19.87
CA LEU A 280 -5.84 10.34 20.97
C LEU A 280 -4.92 9.18 21.36
N HIS A 281 -4.31 8.54 20.37
CA HIS A 281 -3.44 7.39 20.55
C HIS A 281 -2.41 7.29 19.44
N HIS A 282 -1.19 6.91 19.76
CA HIS A 282 -0.19 6.53 18.78
C HIS A 282 0.76 5.47 19.34
N GLU A 283 1.19 4.56 18.50
CA GLU A 283 2.08 3.46 18.91
C GLU A 283 2.75 2.81 17.70
N ASP A 284 4.03 2.48 17.81
CA ASP A 284 4.70 1.59 16.87
C ASP A 284 4.35 0.14 17.18
N LEU A 285 3.43 -0.45 16.41
CA LEU A 285 3.02 -1.84 16.59
C LEU A 285 4.11 -2.83 16.16
N ALA A 286 4.99 -2.46 15.23
CA ALA A 286 6.13 -3.27 14.82
C ALA A 286 7.24 -3.30 15.88
N GLY A 287 7.31 -2.25 16.72
CA GLY A 287 8.25 -2.12 17.82
C GLY A 287 7.89 -2.95 19.06
N ARG A 288 6.71 -3.58 19.12
CA ARG A 288 6.35 -4.47 20.22
C ARG A 288 7.25 -5.71 20.23
N ASN A 289 7.58 -6.20 21.43
CA ASN A 289 8.43 -7.37 21.60
C ASN A 289 7.66 -8.68 21.31
N ASP A 290 7.26 -8.88 20.06
CA ASP A 290 6.57 -10.07 19.61
C ASP A 290 7.55 -11.24 19.41
N ALA A 291 7.09 -12.46 19.69
CA ALA A 291 7.87 -13.67 19.44
C ALA A 291 8.11 -13.95 17.93
N ILE A 292 7.24 -13.39 17.08
CA ILE A 292 7.28 -13.55 15.64
C ILE A 292 7.44 -12.15 15.02
N PRO A 293 8.55 -11.89 14.31
CA PRO A 293 8.75 -10.58 13.67
C PRO A 293 7.76 -10.39 12.52
N TRP A 294 7.26 -9.15 12.34
CA TRP A 294 6.29 -8.82 11.30
C TRP A 294 6.76 -9.17 9.88
N TYR A 295 8.07 -9.14 9.64
CA TYR A 295 8.69 -9.40 8.34
C TYR A 295 8.96 -10.88 8.07
N TYR A 296 8.59 -11.82 8.98
CA TYR A 296 8.93 -13.24 8.82
C TYR A 296 8.45 -13.89 7.51
N PRO A 297 7.27 -13.51 6.94
CA PRO A 297 6.85 -14.08 5.67
C PRO A 297 7.78 -13.69 4.52
N LEU A 298 8.27 -12.42 4.51
CA LEU A 298 9.20 -11.92 3.50
C LEU A 298 10.62 -12.50 3.66
N ALA A 299 11.04 -12.76 4.90
CA ALA A 299 12.33 -13.35 5.20
C ALA A 299 12.46 -14.80 4.71
N GLY A 300 11.36 -15.43 4.30
CA GLY A 300 11.35 -16.82 3.84
C GLY A 300 11.79 -17.82 4.94
N SER A 301 11.53 -17.49 6.20
CA SER A 301 11.95 -18.31 7.35
C SER A 301 10.84 -19.24 7.80
N PHE A 302 11.08 -20.54 7.72
CA PHE A 302 10.15 -21.54 8.24
C PHE A 302 10.11 -21.63 9.78
N LYS A 303 11.01 -20.91 10.46
CA LYS A 303 11.14 -20.94 11.93
C LYS A 303 9.84 -20.55 12.66
N HIS A 304 9.08 -19.64 12.09
CA HIS A 304 7.87 -19.09 12.69
C HIS A 304 6.59 -19.60 12.02
N MET A 305 6.68 -20.60 11.19
CA MET A 305 5.53 -21.21 10.52
C MET A 305 4.55 -21.77 11.54
N THR A 306 3.27 -21.42 11.40
CA THR A 306 2.21 -21.81 12.35
C THR A 306 1.21 -22.78 11.74
N SER A 307 1.13 -22.84 10.40
CA SER A 307 0.14 -23.60 9.68
C SER A 307 0.78 -24.30 8.45
N PRO A 308 0.32 -25.49 8.03
CA PRO A 308 0.76 -26.08 6.76
C PRO A 308 0.55 -25.20 5.54
N TRP A 309 -0.43 -24.31 5.57
CA TRP A 309 -0.71 -23.36 4.48
C TRP A 309 0.35 -22.24 4.40
N ASP A 310 1.00 -21.91 5.51
CA ASP A 310 2.08 -20.93 5.54
C ASP A 310 3.31 -21.44 4.74
N VAL A 311 3.44 -22.76 4.59
CA VAL A 311 4.52 -23.38 3.79
C VAL A 311 4.57 -22.80 2.39
N PHE A 312 3.42 -22.66 1.72
CA PHE A 312 3.38 -22.15 0.35
C PHE A 312 3.73 -20.66 0.28
N THR A 313 3.28 -19.87 1.25
CA THR A 313 3.60 -18.45 1.33
C THR A 313 5.09 -18.24 1.62
N ILE A 314 5.62 -18.93 2.62
CA ILE A 314 7.03 -18.82 3.02
C ILE A 314 7.96 -19.40 1.94
N ALA A 315 7.63 -20.56 1.36
CA ALA A 315 8.46 -21.18 0.33
C ALA A 315 8.68 -20.27 -0.88
N ARG A 316 7.66 -19.53 -1.30
CA ARG A 316 7.77 -18.53 -2.40
C ARG A 316 8.70 -17.38 -2.06
N MET A 317 8.79 -17.00 -0.77
CA MET A 317 9.62 -15.89 -0.29
C MET A 317 11.07 -16.31 0.05
N THR A 318 11.36 -17.63 0.12
CA THR A 318 12.76 -18.09 0.28
C THR A 318 13.63 -17.64 -0.89
N TRP A 319 14.95 -17.54 -0.66
CA TRP A 319 15.90 -17.19 -1.73
C TRP A 319 15.78 -18.10 -2.95
N TRP A 320 15.58 -19.41 -2.75
CA TRP A 320 15.40 -20.37 -3.84
C TRP A 320 14.01 -20.26 -4.48
N GLY A 321 12.95 -19.98 -3.70
CA GLY A 321 11.60 -19.76 -4.21
C GLY A 321 11.53 -18.53 -5.09
N ARG A 322 12.12 -17.41 -4.65
CA ARG A 322 12.28 -16.20 -5.47
C ARG A 322 13.13 -16.45 -6.72
N GLY A 323 14.21 -17.22 -6.60
CA GLY A 323 15.04 -17.62 -7.74
C GLY A 323 14.28 -18.46 -8.78
N ILE A 324 13.39 -19.36 -8.35
CA ILE A 324 12.50 -20.11 -9.24
C ILE A 324 11.50 -19.18 -9.91
N ALA A 325 10.85 -18.28 -9.14
CA ALA A 325 9.90 -17.30 -9.66
C ALA A 325 10.55 -16.37 -10.70
N HIS A 326 11.75 -15.87 -10.40
CA HIS A 326 12.54 -15.06 -11.33
C HIS A 326 12.77 -15.75 -12.66
N ARG A 327 13.28 -17.01 -12.64
CA ARG A 327 13.52 -17.80 -13.85
C ARG A 327 12.24 -18.13 -14.61
N PHE A 328 11.16 -18.42 -13.88
CA PHE A 328 9.86 -18.71 -14.47
C PHE A 328 9.29 -17.49 -15.19
N VAL A 329 9.26 -16.32 -14.52
CA VAL A 329 8.77 -15.06 -15.11
C VAL A 329 9.62 -14.70 -16.34
N GLY A 330 10.95 -14.80 -16.24
CA GLY A 330 11.86 -14.53 -17.36
C GLY A 330 11.66 -15.49 -18.55
N ALA A 331 11.43 -16.78 -18.29
CA ALA A 331 11.11 -17.75 -19.34
C ALA A 331 9.75 -17.42 -20.01
N MET A 332 8.73 -17.10 -19.22
CA MET A 332 7.41 -16.71 -19.74
C MET A 332 7.48 -15.41 -20.55
N GLU A 333 8.28 -14.44 -20.13
CA GLU A 333 8.54 -13.21 -20.88
C GLU A 333 9.29 -13.48 -22.19
N SER A 334 10.28 -14.36 -22.18
CA SER A 334 11.09 -14.69 -23.36
C SER A 334 10.29 -15.41 -24.45
N VAL A 335 9.30 -16.24 -24.08
CA VAL A 335 8.39 -16.91 -25.02
C VAL A 335 7.13 -16.12 -25.35
N GLY A 336 7.00 -14.88 -24.85
CA GLY A 336 5.89 -13.97 -25.14
C GLY A 336 4.58 -14.31 -24.40
N LEU A 337 4.62 -15.17 -23.39
CA LEU A 337 3.44 -15.49 -22.56
C LEU A 337 3.19 -14.44 -21.47
N PHE A 338 4.25 -13.75 -21.05
CA PHE A 338 4.14 -12.56 -20.21
C PHE A 338 4.67 -11.35 -20.98
N PRO A 339 4.13 -10.14 -20.74
CA PRO A 339 4.59 -8.94 -21.41
C PRO A 339 6.00 -8.55 -20.95
N LYS A 340 6.75 -7.84 -21.81
CA LYS A 340 8.09 -7.35 -21.53
C LYS A 340 8.11 -6.43 -20.29
N GLY A 341 9.10 -6.61 -19.44
CA GLY A 341 9.27 -5.87 -18.18
C GLY A 341 8.64 -6.54 -16.97
N SER A 342 7.94 -7.68 -17.13
CA SER A 342 7.41 -8.46 -16.00
C SER A 342 8.52 -8.97 -15.09
N GLN A 343 9.67 -9.39 -15.65
CA GLN A 343 10.84 -9.81 -14.88
C GLN A 343 11.44 -8.64 -14.10
N LYS A 344 11.61 -7.46 -14.74
CA LYS A 344 12.12 -6.25 -14.06
C LYS A 344 11.23 -5.83 -12.89
N THR A 345 9.92 -5.95 -13.04
CA THR A 345 8.95 -5.71 -11.94
C THR A 345 9.13 -6.72 -10.81
N ALA A 346 9.22 -8.01 -11.13
CA ALA A 346 9.43 -9.06 -10.12
C ALA A 346 10.76 -8.87 -9.35
N ASP A 347 11.83 -8.46 -10.04
CA ASP A 347 13.12 -8.17 -9.42
C ASP A 347 13.06 -6.94 -8.49
N SER A 348 12.31 -5.91 -8.86
CA SER A 348 12.07 -4.74 -8.01
C SER A 348 11.32 -5.12 -6.73
N LEU A 349 10.29 -5.96 -6.83
CA LEU A 349 9.55 -6.47 -5.67
C LEU A 349 10.42 -7.37 -4.77
N ALA A 350 11.34 -8.16 -5.36
CA ALA A 350 12.28 -8.97 -4.59
C ALA A 350 13.27 -8.08 -3.82
N LEU A 351 13.78 -7.01 -4.45
CA LEU A 351 14.63 -6.01 -3.79
C LEU A 351 13.90 -5.32 -2.64
N ALA A 352 12.63 -4.93 -2.86
CA ALA A 352 11.78 -4.38 -1.81
C ALA A 352 11.68 -5.31 -0.61
N ALA A 353 11.39 -6.58 -0.83
CA ALA A 353 11.30 -7.58 0.23
C ALA A 353 12.61 -7.68 1.04
N ASP A 354 13.77 -7.68 0.37
CA ASP A 354 15.07 -7.71 1.05
C ASP A 354 15.32 -6.44 1.88
N CYS A 355 14.95 -5.26 1.34
CA CYS A 355 15.10 -3.99 2.05
C CYS A 355 14.12 -3.86 3.22
N LEU A 356 12.88 -4.35 3.09
CA LEU A 356 11.89 -4.40 4.17
C LEU A 356 12.36 -5.31 5.31
N VAL A 357 12.89 -6.49 5.00
CA VAL A 357 13.47 -7.40 6.00
C VAL A 357 14.67 -6.73 6.69
N ALA A 358 15.60 -6.16 5.93
CA ALA A 358 16.77 -5.47 6.51
C ALA A 358 16.36 -4.27 7.38
N GLY A 359 15.37 -3.50 6.94
CA GLY A 359 14.78 -2.39 7.69
C GLY A 359 14.15 -2.85 9.02
N GLY A 360 13.43 -3.97 8.99
CA GLY A 360 12.84 -4.58 10.17
C GLY A 360 13.88 -5.15 11.14
N GLU A 361 14.85 -5.92 10.64
CA GLU A 361 15.94 -6.50 11.47
C GLU A 361 16.76 -5.43 12.19
N LYS A 362 17.04 -4.31 11.51
CA LYS A 362 17.78 -3.19 12.06
C LYS A 362 16.90 -2.20 12.84
N ASN A 363 15.58 -2.41 12.86
CA ASN A 363 14.60 -1.49 13.42
C ASN A 363 14.75 -0.05 12.87
N LEU A 364 14.99 0.08 11.56
CA LEU A 364 15.08 1.37 10.87
C LEU A 364 13.72 1.83 10.33
N PHE A 365 12.78 0.91 10.23
CA PHE A 365 11.51 1.07 9.54
C PHE A 365 10.39 0.36 10.29
N THR A 366 9.22 0.99 10.32
CA THR A 366 7.97 0.39 10.77
C THR A 366 6.90 0.51 9.69
N PRO A 367 6.20 -0.59 9.30
CA PRO A 367 5.07 -0.52 8.36
C PRO A 367 3.75 -0.22 9.06
N MET A 368 3.70 -0.26 10.38
CA MET A 368 2.45 -0.22 11.13
C MET A 368 2.51 0.72 12.34
N TYR A 369 2.95 1.97 12.09
CA TYR A 369 2.83 3.01 13.11
C TYR A 369 1.38 3.46 13.20
N LEU A 370 0.71 3.06 14.28
CA LEU A 370 -0.68 3.42 14.53
C LEU A 370 -0.78 4.87 15.00
N MET A 371 -1.66 5.64 14.38
CA MET A 371 -2.10 6.94 14.89
C MET A 371 -3.63 6.98 14.85
N VAL A 372 -4.24 7.46 15.93
CA VAL A 372 -5.68 7.71 16.03
C VAL A 372 -5.90 9.14 16.48
N GLY A 373 -6.58 9.92 15.66
CA GLY A 373 -6.86 11.33 15.92
C GLY A 373 -8.35 11.63 15.80
N ARG A 374 -8.80 12.66 16.51
CA ARG A 374 -10.17 13.18 16.46
C ARG A 374 -10.19 14.53 15.79
N LYS A 375 -11.16 14.76 14.91
CA LYS A 375 -11.49 16.13 14.47
C LYS A 375 -12.16 16.87 15.62
N PRO A 376 -11.68 18.06 16.03
CA PRO A 376 -12.36 18.89 17.02
C PRO A 376 -13.84 19.15 16.66
N GLU A 377 -14.66 19.43 17.70
CA GLU A 377 -16.10 19.74 17.54
C GLU A 377 -16.31 21.04 16.73
#